data_29b078e33b2c02b31e8f5cd47fc62101
#
_entry.id   29b078e33b2c02b31e8f5cd47fc62101
#
_cell.length_a   1.000
_cell.length_b   1.000
_cell.length_c   1.000
_cell.angle_alpha   90.00
_cell.angle_beta   90.00
_cell.angle_gamma   90.00
#
_symmetry.space_group_name_H-M   'P 1'
#
loop_
_entity.id
_entity.type
_entity.pdbx_description
1 polymer ?
#
loop_
_entity_poly.entity_id
_entity_poly.type
_entity_poly.pdbx_seq_one_letter_code
_entity_poly.pdbx_strand_id
1 'polypeptide(L)'
;MKKQQTTSVSNYSLLQVFYRIRRFHENLKCNVQLQKAIFVIALAILVSDIIINRTQANDAFAFLFAKLGLLVFSFASFTALILKYSDAFISRKYYDAFISIGFINSIGVTPILIKEVKTANTITIVFDNVGISLTEWENRKSEIESILNISIASITIGDTNRQIIIKAGIG
;
A
#
# COMPACT_ATOMS: atom_id res chain seq x y z
N MET A 1 26.50 10.18 -12.77
CA MET A 1 25.04 9.97 -12.90
C MET A 1 24.49 8.62 -12.38
N LYS A 2 25.28 7.61 -12.01
CA LYS A 2 24.78 6.31 -11.48
C LYS A 2 24.39 6.29 -9.98
N LYS A 3 24.82 7.22 -9.17
CA LYS A 3 24.55 7.25 -7.71
C LYS A 3 23.14 7.75 -7.34
N GLN A 4 22.47 8.53 -8.18
CA GLN A 4 21.11 9.02 -7.92
C GLN A 4 20.01 7.96 -8.18
N GLN A 5 20.24 7.02 -9.10
CA GLN A 5 19.27 5.97 -9.39
C GLN A 5 19.14 4.91 -8.29
N THR A 6 20.21 4.58 -7.59
CA THR A 6 20.20 3.57 -6.53
C THR A 6 19.51 4.04 -5.25
N THR A 7 19.62 5.31 -4.91
CA THR A 7 18.92 5.90 -3.75
C THR A 7 17.40 6.03 -3.96
N SER A 8 16.95 6.32 -5.18
CA SER A 8 15.52 6.44 -5.49
C SER A 8 14.79 5.10 -5.43
N VAL A 9 15.43 4.01 -5.89
CA VAL A 9 14.84 2.65 -5.86
C VAL A 9 14.69 2.13 -4.43
N SER A 10 15.68 2.37 -3.57
CA SER A 10 15.61 1.97 -2.16
C SER A 10 14.50 2.72 -1.41
N ASN A 11 14.36 4.01 -1.63
CA ASN A 11 13.32 4.83 -1.00
C ASN A 11 11.92 4.44 -1.46
N TYR A 12 11.75 4.10 -2.75
CA TYR A 12 10.47 3.62 -3.29
C TYR A 12 10.00 2.32 -2.61
N SER A 13 10.88 1.33 -2.46
CA SER A 13 10.52 0.04 -1.84
C SER A 13 10.14 0.17 -0.37
N LEU A 14 10.89 0.97 0.39
CA LEU A 14 10.60 1.27 1.79
C LEU A 14 9.26 2.02 1.93
N LEU A 15 9.04 3.05 1.12
CA LEU A 15 7.79 3.82 1.12
C LEU A 15 6.59 2.91 0.85
N GLN A 16 6.71 1.97 -0.09
CA GLN A 16 5.67 0.99 -0.40
C GLN A 16 5.33 0.10 0.79
N VAL A 17 6.34 -0.39 1.52
CA VAL A 17 6.13 -1.22 2.72
C VAL A 17 5.43 -0.43 3.82
N PHE A 18 5.93 0.77 4.14
CA PHE A 18 5.31 1.63 5.16
C PHE A 18 3.86 1.98 4.84
N TYR A 19 3.58 2.30 3.56
CA TYR A 19 2.23 2.63 3.15
C TYR A 19 1.28 1.44 3.22
N ARG A 20 1.74 0.24 2.85
CA ARG A 20 0.97 -0.99 3.00
C ARG A 20 0.63 -1.30 4.46
N ILE A 21 1.61 -1.17 5.36
CA ILE A 21 1.40 -1.38 6.80
C ILE A 21 0.38 -0.37 7.34
N ARG A 22 0.50 0.90 6.96
CA ARG A 22 -0.43 1.95 7.37
C ARG A 22 -1.85 1.66 6.89
N ARG A 23 -2.03 1.34 5.61
CA ARG A 23 -3.34 1.00 5.03
C ARG A 23 -3.93 -0.26 5.66
N PHE A 24 -3.12 -1.27 5.93
CA PHE A 24 -3.55 -2.44 6.67
C PHE A 24 -4.07 -2.07 8.07
N HIS A 25 -3.37 -1.18 8.79
CA HIS A 25 -3.81 -0.71 10.10
C HIS A 25 -5.12 0.10 10.03
N GLU A 26 -5.30 0.95 9.03
CA GLU A 26 -6.55 1.67 8.81
C GLU A 26 -7.71 0.69 8.50
N ASN A 27 -7.48 -0.28 7.62
CA ASN A 27 -8.46 -1.32 7.29
C ASN A 27 -8.79 -2.23 8.49
N LEU A 28 -7.84 -2.49 9.36
CA LEU A 28 -8.05 -3.29 10.57
C LEU A 28 -9.13 -2.68 11.47
N LYS A 29 -9.23 -1.36 11.55
CA LYS A 29 -10.24 -0.66 12.36
C LYS A 29 -11.65 -0.75 11.79
N CYS A 30 -11.78 -0.85 10.47
CA CYS A 30 -13.08 -0.73 9.78
C CYS A 30 -13.57 -2.06 9.19
N ASN A 31 -12.69 -3.05 8.98
CA ASN A 31 -13.03 -4.28 8.26
C ASN A 31 -13.21 -5.48 9.22
N VAL A 32 -14.48 -5.80 9.49
CA VAL A 32 -14.85 -6.93 10.37
C VAL A 32 -14.34 -8.28 9.84
N GLN A 33 -14.27 -8.47 8.52
CA GLN A 33 -13.76 -9.71 7.93
C GLN A 33 -12.26 -9.88 8.21
N LEU A 34 -11.50 -8.78 8.13
CA LEU A 34 -10.08 -8.78 8.45
C LEU A 34 -9.84 -9.10 9.93
N GLN A 35 -10.64 -8.50 10.85
CA GLN A 35 -10.57 -8.79 12.27
C GLN A 35 -10.86 -10.26 12.57
N LYS A 36 -11.90 -10.84 11.93
CA LYS A 36 -12.21 -12.27 12.05
C LYS A 36 -11.07 -13.15 11.53
N ALA A 37 -10.49 -12.82 10.38
CA ALA A 37 -9.38 -13.58 9.82
C ALA A 37 -8.15 -13.58 10.74
N ILE A 38 -7.80 -12.43 11.32
CA ILE A 38 -6.70 -12.32 12.29
C ILE A 38 -6.99 -13.17 13.54
N PHE A 39 -8.22 -13.10 14.06
CA PHE A 39 -8.62 -13.89 15.23
C PHE A 39 -8.49 -15.39 14.96
N VAL A 40 -8.98 -15.88 13.82
CA VAL A 40 -8.90 -17.29 13.43
C VAL A 40 -7.44 -17.74 13.30
N ILE A 41 -6.58 -16.95 12.66
CA ILE A 41 -5.14 -17.26 12.52
C ILE A 41 -4.45 -17.28 13.88
N ALA A 42 -4.73 -16.29 14.74
CA ALA A 42 -4.15 -16.22 16.07
C ALA A 42 -4.56 -17.44 16.93
N LEU A 43 -5.84 -17.84 16.85
CA LEU A 43 -6.33 -19.03 17.52
C LEU A 43 -5.67 -20.31 17.01
N ALA A 44 -5.53 -20.45 15.68
CA ALA A 44 -4.84 -21.59 15.07
C ALA A 44 -3.38 -21.70 15.51
N ILE A 45 -2.66 -20.57 15.54
CA ILE A 45 -1.28 -20.52 16.03
C ILE A 45 -1.20 -20.96 17.51
N LEU A 46 -2.08 -20.44 18.35
CA LEU A 46 -2.13 -20.76 19.77
C LEU A 46 -2.41 -22.24 20.02
N VAL A 47 -3.41 -22.81 19.33
CA VAL A 47 -3.74 -24.23 19.43
C VAL A 47 -2.57 -25.10 18.95
N SER A 48 -1.94 -24.74 17.84
CA SER A 48 -0.77 -25.45 17.32
C SER A 48 0.41 -25.40 18.28
N ASP A 49 0.64 -24.27 18.92
CA ASP A 49 1.68 -24.11 19.94
C ASP A 49 1.45 -25.02 21.15
N ILE A 50 0.22 -25.11 21.63
CA ILE A 50 -0.16 -26.01 22.73
C ILE A 50 0.07 -27.47 22.34
N ILE A 51 -0.33 -27.86 21.13
CA ILE A 51 -0.15 -29.24 20.61
C ILE A 51 1.34 -29.58 20.54
N ILE A 52 2.15 -28.71 19.95
CA ILE A 52 3.61 -28.93 19.85
C ILE A 52 4.24 -29.09 21.23
N ASN A 53 3.87 -28.25 22.18
CA ASN A 53 4.39 -28.34 23.55
C ASN A 53 4.01 -29.65 24.23
N ARG A 54 2.84 -30.24 23.95
CA ARG A 54 2.40 -31.50 24.56
C ARG A 54 2.95 -32.76 23.87
N THR A 55 3.07 -32.71 22.55
CA THR A 55 3.39 -33.92 21.75
C THR A 55 4.88 -34.07 21.49
N GLN A 56 5.62 -32.98 21.39
CA GLN A 56 7.02 -32.97 20.96
C GLN A 56 8.01 -32.65 22.12
N ALA A 57 7.53 -32.49 23.33
CA ALA A 57 8.36 -32.08 24.49
C ALA A 57 9.53 -33.04 24.81
N ASN A 58 9.41 -34.30 24.44
CA ASN A 58 10.42 -35.33 24.73
C ASN A 58 11.51 -35.46 23.65
N ASP A 59 11.32 -34.86 22.45
CA ASP A 59 12.29 -34.85 21.38
C ASP A 59 12.69 -33.40 21.02
N ALA A 60 13.86 -33.00 21.52
CA ALA A 60 14.34 -31.63 21.35
C ALA A 60 14.49 -31.20 19.87
N PHE A 61 14.85 -32.15 19.01
CA PHE A 61 15.04 -31.84 17.57
C PHE A 61 13.69 -31.65 16.89
N ALA A 62 12.75 -32.57 17.07
CA ALA A 62 11.40 -32.47 16.55
C ALA A 62 10.68 -31.22 17.07
N PHE A 63 10.85 -30.91 18.38
CA PHE A 63 10.32 -29.70 19.00
C PHE A 63 10.83 -28.42 18.32
N LEU A 64 12.14 -28.33 18.09
CA LEU A 64 12.75 -27.15 17.44
C LEU A 64 12.21 -26.96 16.02
N PHE A 65 12.15 -28.03 15.22
CA PHE A 65 11.62 -27.97 13.85
C PHE A 65 10.14 -27.60 13.81
N ALA A 66 9.33 -28.15 14.72
CA ALA A 66 7.91 -27.81 14.82
C ALA A 66 7.70 -26.32 15.17
N LYS A 67 8.48 -25.80 16.12
CA LYS A 67 8.45 -24.37 16.50
C LYS A 67 8.89 -23.46 15.35
N LEU A 68 9.95 -23.82 14.63
CA LEU A 68 10.41 -23.08 13.46
C LEU A 68 9.34 -23.07 12.36
N GLY A 69 8.71 -24.23 12.10
CA GLY A 69 7.60 -24.34 11.15
C GLY A 69 6.41 -23.45 11.53
N LEU A 70 6.03 -23.42 12.81
CA LEU A 70 4.97 -22.55 13.31
C LEU A 70 5.31 -21.07 13.15
N LEU A 71 6.57 -20.68 13.37
CA LEU A 71 7.03 -19.30 13.19
C LEU A 71 6.95 -18.89 11.71
N VAL A 72 7.42 -19.74 10.80
CA VAL A 72 7.36 -19.49 9.34
C VAL A 72 5.90 -19.39 8.90
N PHE A 73 5.03 -20.29 9.34
CA PHE A 73 3.59 -20.25 9.04
C PHE A 73 2.94 -18.96 9.54
N SER A 74 3.26 -18.52 10.75
CA SER A 74 2.75 -17.28 11.34
C SER A 74 3.15 -16.07 10.50
N PHE A 75 4.44 -15.98 10.15
CA PHE A 75 4.96 -14.88 9.34
C PHE A 75 4.33 -14.86 7.93
N ALA A 76 4.22 -16.01 7.27
CA ALA A 76 3.60 -16.12 5.96
C ALA A 76 2.12 -15.72 5.99
N SER A 77 1.37 -16.16 7.01
CA SER A 77 -0.04 -15.84 7.16
C SER A 77 -0.28 -14.33 7.36
N PHE A 78 0.50 -13.67 8.23
CA PHE A 78 0.41 -12.22 8.42
C PHE A 78 0.82 -11.45 7.17
N THR A 79 1.88 -11.88 6.49
CA THR A 79 2.29 -11.26 5.22
C THR A 79 1.18 -11.37 4.16
N ALA A 80 0.55 -12.53 4.02
CA ALA A 80 -0.57 -12.72 3.10
C ALA A 80 -1.77 -11.82 3.43
N LEU A 81 -2.10 -11.63 4.72
CA LEU A 81 -3.15 -10.71 5.16
C LEU A 81 -2.79 -9.26 4.80
N ILE A 82 -1.56 -8.83 5.07
CA ILE A 82 -1.11 -7.48 4.72
C ILE A 82 -1.21 -7.27 3.20
N LEU A 83 -0.75 -8.21 2.39
CA LEU A 83 -0.82 -8.11 0.94
C LEU A 83 -2.27 -8.06 0.43
N LYS A 84 -3.16 -8.87 1.01
CA LYS A 84 -4.57 -8.96 0.60
C LYS A 84 -5.38 -7.73 1.00
N TYR A 85 -5.16 -7.19 2.19
CA TYR A 85 -6.01 -6.15 2.78
C TYR A 85 -5.36 -4.76 2.84
N SER A 86 -4.15 -4.60 2.32
CA SER A 86 -3.54 -3.27 2.27
C SER A 86 -4.06 -2.42 1.12
N ASP A 87 -4.64 -3.01 0.06
CA ASP A 87 -5.15 -2.36 -1.18
C ASP A 87 -4.25 -1.23 -1.72
N ALA A 88 -3.04 -1.14 -1.19
CA ALA A 88 -2.13 -0.06 -1.45
C ALA A 88 -1.08 -0.53 -2.45
N PHE A 89 -1.16 0.03 -3.64
CA PHE A 89 -0.15 -0.15 -4.66
C PHE A 89 0.46 1.20 -5.02
N ILE A 90 1.74 1.39 -4.67
CA ILE A 90 2.47 2.54 -5.20
C ILE A 90 2.84 2.20 -6.64
N SER A 91 2.09 2.74 -7.59
CA SER A 91 2.42 2.59 -9.00
C SER A 91 3.71 3.34 -9.30
N ARG A 92 4.73 2.64 -9.76
CA ARG A 92 6.01 3.23 -10.14
C ARG A 92 5.83 4.31 -11.22
N LYS A 93 4.88 4.10 -12.14
CA LYS A 93 4.54 5.08 -13.18
C LYS A 93 4.20 6.45 -12.57
N TYR A 94 3.29 6.49 -11.60
CA TYR A 94 2.87 7.75 -10.97
C TYR A 94 3.93 8.32 -10.04
N TYR A 95 4.63 7.45 -9.31
CA TYR A 95 5.73 7.86 -8.46
C TYR A 95 6.83 8.58 -9.25
N ASP A 96 7.34 7.95 -10.33
CA ASP A 96 8.39 8.53 -11.16
C ASP A 96 7.90 9.82 -11.85
N ALA A 97 6.64 9.87 -12.28
CA ALA A 97 6.01 11.04 -12.88
C ALA A 97 5.98 12.23 -11.89
N PHE A 98 5.47 12.03 -10.69
CA PHE A 98 5.39 13.10 -9.69
C PHE A 98 6.76 13.57 -9.19
N ILE A 99 7.72 12.64 -9.04
CA ILE A 99 9.11 13.02 -8.72
C ILE A 99 9.72 13.90 -9.81
N SER A 100 9.49 13.58 -11.09
CA SER A 100 10.10 14.31 -12.20
C SER A 100 9.64 15.76 -12.30
N ILE A 101 8.41 16.07 -11.88
CA ILE A 101 7.88 17.43 -11.80
C ILE A 101 8.03 18.06 -10.42
N GLY A 102 8.65 17.36 -9.46
CA GLY A 102 8.80 17.85 -8.08
C GLY A 102 7.46 17.99 -7.34
N PHE A 103 6.44 17.18 -7.68
CA PHE A 103 5.14 17.19 -7.02
C PHE A 103 5.18 16.32 -5.77
N ILE A 104 5.72 16.89 -4.70
CA ILE A 104 5.98 16.25 -3.41
C ILE A 104 5.49 17.16 -2.27
N ASN A 105 5.12 16.56 -1.16
CA ASN A 105 4.76 17.32 0.05
C ASN A 105 6.01 17.85 0.78
N SER A 106 5.81 18.61 1.87
CA SER A 106 6.87 19.21 2.68
C SER A 106 7.90 18.22 3.26
N ILE A 107 7.57 16.94 3.34
CA ILE A 107 8.45 15.86 3.82
C ILE A 107 9.01 14.98 2.69
N GLY A 108 8.86 15.40 1.43
CA GLY A 108 9.42 14.71 0.27
C GLY A 108 8.65 13.48 -0.21
N VAL A 109 7.36 13.34 0.16
CA VAL A 109 6.50 12.22 -0.24
C VAL A 109 5.61 12.62 -1.42
N THR A 110 5.58 11.79 -2.46
CA THR A 110 4.67 11.96 -3.61
C THR A 110 3.25 11.49 -3.29
N PRO A 111 2.23 11.99 -4.01
CA PRO A 111 0.89 11.41 -4.00
C PRO A 111 0.92 9.91 -4.30
N ILE A 112 0.04 9.16 -3.64
CA ILE A 112 0.03 7.71 -3.72
C ILE A 112 -1.25 7.23 -4.37
N LEU A 113 -1.13 6.42 -5.43
CA LEU A 113 -2.29 5.84 -6.11
C LEU A 113 -3.06 4.91 -5.17
N ILE A 114 -4.36 5.18 -5.00
CA ILE A 114 -5.30 4.32 -4.28
C ILE A 114 -6.03 3.41 -5.27
N LYS A 115 -6.55 4.00 -6.34
CA LYS A 115 -7.39 3.30 -7.32
C LYS A 115 -7.27 3.93 -8.69
N GLU A 116 -7.29 3.10 -9.70
CA GLU A 116 -7.39 3.51 -11.11
C GLU A 116 -8.51 2.71 -11.77
N VAL A 117 -9.45 3.40 -12.37
CA VAL A 117 -10.57 2.79 -13.12
C VAL A 117 -10.56 3.37 -14.53
N LYS A 118 -10.38 2.50 -15.51
CA LYS A 118 -10.44 2.84 -16.93
C LYS A 118 -11.76 2.37 -17.53
N THR A 119 -12.38 3.26 -18.29
CA THR A 119 -13.49 2.95 -19.19
C THR A 119 -13.04 3.19 -20.62
N ALA A 120 -13.90 2.99 -21.62
CA ALA A 120 -13.52 3.14 -23.03
C ALA A 120 -12.86 4.50 -23.34
N ASN A 121 -13.39 5.60 -22.78
CA ASN A 121 -12.97 6.96 -23.11
C ASN A 121 -12.53 7.80 -21.91
N THR A 122 -12.63 7.26 -20.71
CA THR A 122 -12.30 8.01 -19.49
C THR A 122 -11.49 7.19 -18.51
N ILE A 123 -10.67 7.89 -17.75
CA ILE A 123 -9.93 7.32 -16.64
C ILE A 123 -10.28 8.10 -15.35
N THR A 124 -10.59 7.38 -14.30
CA THR A 124 -10.76 7.94 -12.95
C THR A 124 -9.61 7.43 -12.09
N ILE A 125 -8.84 8.36 -11.56
CA ILE A 125 -7.67 8.06 -10.75
C ILE A 125 -7.89 8.66 -9.36
N VAL A 126 -7.72 7.87 -8.33
CA VAL A 126 -7.85 8.29 -6.93
C VAL A 126 -6.48 8.22 -6.27
N PHE A 127 -6.03 9.33 -5.71
CA PHE A 127 -4.77 9.43 -4.97
C PHE A 127 -5.01 9.73 -3.49
N ASP A 128 -4.15 9.22 -2.61
CA ASP A 128 -3.91 9.83 -1.30
C ASP A 128 -3.07 11.10 -1.54
N ASN A 129 -3.59 12.27 -1.15
CA ASN A 129 -2.94 13.55 -1.39
C ASN A 129 -1.70 13.80 -0.52
N VAL A 130 -1.44 12.93 0.46
CA VAL A 130 -0.31 13.00 1.41
C VAL A 130 -0.10 14.38 2.03
N GLY A 131 -1.18 15.18 2.14
CA GLY A 131 -1.17 16.54 2.70
C GLY A 131 -0.93 17.65 1.68
N ILE A 132 -0.92 17.36 0.38
CA ILE A 132 -0.91 18.38 -0.69
C ILE A 132 -2.34 18.92 -0.86
N SER A 133 -2.49 20.25 -0.88
CA SER A 133 -3.80 20.88 -0.98
C SER A 133 -4.45 20.71 -2.35
N LEU A 134 -5.80 20.77 -2.41
CA LEU A 134 -6.53 20.75 -3.69
C LEU A 134 -6.07 21.89 -4.61
N THR A 135 -5.86 23.08 -4.06
CA THR A 135 -5.39 24.26 -4.82
C THR A 135 -4.04 23.99 -5.50
N GLU A 136 -3.14 23.26 -4.84
CA GLU A 136 -1.85 22.92 -5.42
C GLU A 136 -1.99 21.89 -6.55
N TRP A 137 -2.91 20.94 -6.43
CA TRP A 137 -3.26 20.02 -7.51
C TRP A 137 -3.84 20.76 -8.73
N GLU A 138 -4.71 21.75 -8.51
CA GLU A 138 -5.30 22.58 -9.58
C GLU A 138 -4.25 23.47 -10.25
N ASN A 139 -3.38 24.11 -9.47
CA ASN A 139 -2.31 24.97 -9.98
C ASN A 139 -1.33 24.20 -10.88
N ARG A 140 -1.10 22.91 -10.59
CA ARG A 140 -0.17 22.07 -11.35
C ARG A 140 -0.86 21.13 -12.34
N LYS A 141 -2.15 21.37 -12.62
CA LYS A 141 -2.95 20.55 -13.52
C LYS A 141 -2.27 20.33 -14.87
N SER A 142 -1.78 21.38 -15.51
CA SER A 142 -1.14 21.30 -16.84
C SER A 142 0.14 20.46 -16.85
N GLU A 143 0.93 20.53 -15.77
CA GLU A 143 2.14 19.71 -15.62
C GLU A 143 1.78 18.23 -15.44
N ILE A 144 0.74 17.96 -14.64
CA ILE A 144 0.23 16.60 -14.38
C ILE A 144 -0.35 16.02 -15.68
N GLU A 145 -1.12 16.79 -16.46
CA GLU A 145 -1.64 16.39 -17.77
C GLU A 145 -0.51 15.99 -18.72
N SER A 146 0.51 16.83 -18.80
CA SER A 146 1.66 16.61 -19.68
C SER A 146 2.42 15.33 -19.33
N ILE A 147 2.72 15.11 -18.04
CA ILE A 147 3.57 13.97 -17.62
C ILE A 147 2.82 12.64 -17.65
N LEU A 148 1.51 12.66 -17.39
CA LEU A 148 0.67 11.46 -17.40
C LEU A 148 0.08 11.17 -18.79
N ASN A 149 0.21 12.11 -19.72
CA ASN A 149 -0.39 12.07 -21.05
C ASN A 149 -1.92 11.81 -20.99
N ILE A 150 -2.61 12.63 -20.21
CA ILE A 150 -4.06 12.57 -20.03
C ILE A 150 -4.65 13.98 -20.14
N SER A 151 -5.92 14.11 -20.51
CA SER A 151 -6.64 15.39 -20.48
C SER A 151 -7.54 15.41 -19.24
N ILE A 152 -7.19 16.21 -18.24
CA ILE A 152 -7.91 16.26 -16.95
C ILE A 152 -9.17 17.10 -17.08
N ALA A 153 -10.33 16.46 -16.97
CA ALA A 153 -11.63 17.11 -16.96
C ALA A 153 -11.93 17.78 -15.60
N SER A 154 -11.63 17.07 -14.51
CA SER A 154 -11.84 17.61 -13.16
C SER A 154 -10.87 17.02 -12.14
N ILE A 155 -10.55 17.84 -11.12
CA ILE A 155 -9.83 17.43 -9.91
C ILE A 155 -10.77 17.76 -8.74
N THR A 156 -11.07 16.78 -7.90
CA THR A 156 -12.01 16.94 -6.77
C THR A 156 -11.52 16.20 -5.54
N ILE A 157 -11.99 16.62 -4.36
CA ILE A 157 -11.78 15.88 -3.12
C ILE A 157 -12.64 14.62 -3.17
N GLY A 158 -12.11 13.48 -2.72
CA GLY A 158 -12.82 12.21 -2.63
C GLY A 158 -13.63 12.06 -1.34
N ASP A 159 -13.90 10.82 -0.94
CA ASP A 159 -14.70 10.49 0.24
C ASP A 159 -14.07 10.97 1.55
N THR A 160 -12.78 11.24 1.53
CA THR A 160 -12.04 11.84 2.65
C THR A 160 -11.22 13.04 2.17
N ASN A 161 -10.96 14.01 3.06
CA ASN A 161 -10.11 15.17 2.76
C ASN A 161 -8.66 14.79 2.34
N ARG A 162 -8.30 13.53 2.47
CA ARG A 162 -7.00 12.99 2.06
C ARG A 162 -7.02 12.37 0.67
N GLN A 163 -8.17 12.30 0.05
CA GLN A 163 -8.30 11.72 -1.28
C GLN A 163 -8.53 12.80 -2.33
N ILE A 164 -7.78 12.70 -3.41
CA ILE A 164 -8.00 13.49 -4.62
C ILE A 164 -8.45 12.53 -5.73
N ILE A 165 -9.53 12.90 -6.39
CA ILE A 165 -10.09 12.20 -7.54
C ILE A 165 -9.80 13.02 -8.79
N ILE A 166 -9.08 12.43 -9.73
CA ILE A 166 -8.86 12.99 -11.07
C ILE A 166 -9.73 12.21 -12.04
N LYS A 167 -10.59 12.94 -12.77
CA LYS A 167 -11.30 12.39 -13.95
C LYS A 167 -10.67 12.97 -15.20
N ALA A 168 -10.24 12.09 -16.11
CA ALA A 168 -9.56 12.50 -17.34
C ALA A 168 -10.09 11.74 -18.55
N GLY A 169 -9.97 12.36 -19.72
CA GLY A 169 -10.14 11.69 -21.00
C GLY A 169 -8.86 10.95 -21.38
N ILE A 170 -9.03 9.80 -22.03
CA ILE A 170 -7.93 9.08 -22.67
C ILE A 170 -7.91 9.57 -24.11
N GLY A 171 -6.85 10.30 -24.48
CA GLY A 171 -6.62 10.75 -25.85
C GLY A 171 -6.20 9.60 -26.75
#